data_07c7dfd42da61470666fe2e0d7b88eb8
#
_entry.id   07c7dfd42da61470666fe2e0d7b88eb8
#
_cell.length_a   1.000
_cell.length_b   1.000
_cell.length_c   1.000
_cell.angle_alpha   90.00
_cell.angle_beta   90.00
_cell.angle_gamma   90.00
#
_symmetry.space_group_name_H-M   'P 1'
#
loop_
_entity.id
_entity.type
_entity.pdbx_description
1 polymer ?
#
loop_
_entity_poly.entity_id
_entity_poly.type
_entity_poly.pdbx_seq_one_letter_code
_entity_poly.pdbx_strand_id
1 'polypeptide(L)'
;MAGHSKWATTKHKKAVIDARRAKAFAKYIKNIEVAARAGGPDVAGNPALDLAVSKAKKASVPNDNIDRAVKRGAGLTGEVIDYAEIMYEVRGPQGSALLVECLTDNKNRAAADVRAAVTRNGGTMADSGSVSFLFERKGLVRLPAEGNTEDGLLEAVLEGGADAEEVVVSGDSFEILSDPSDLQSVAKALDEAGVEYESDELEFVPTMKVDLDASGARTFLKLADALAALPAR
;
A
#
# COMPACT_ATOMS: atom_id res chain seq x y z
N MET A 1 3.34 46.01 -3.77
CA MET A 1 2.51 44.98 -3.10
C MET A 1 2.39 43.81 -4.04
N ALA A 2 3.20 42.80 -3.82
CA ALA A 2 3.19 41.59 -4.64
C ALA A 2 2.05 40.66 -4.15
N GLY A 3 0.93 40.70 -4.84
CA GLY A 3 -0.16 39.77 -4.60
C GLY A 3 0.27 38.36 -5.00
N HIS A 4 0.53 37.51 -4.02
CA HIS A 4 0.63 36.05 -4.29
C HIS A 4 -0.70 35.60 -4.85
N SER A 5 -0.72 35.37 -6.17
CA SER A 5 -1.92 34.98 -6.90
C SER A 5 -2.49 33.70 -6.28
N LYS A 6 -3.76 33.72 -5.85
CA LYS A 6 -4.53 32.56 -5.39
C LYS A 6 -4.40 31.38 -6.37
N TRP A 7 -4.22 31.68 -7.64
CA TRP A 7 -3.96 30.74 -8.72
C TRP A 7 -2.61 30.00 -8.56
N ALA A 8 -1.52 30.70 -8.19
CA ALA A 8 -0.20 30.06 -7.99
C ALA A 8 -0.24 29.08 -6.81
N THR A 9 -0.89 29.44 -5.70
CA THR A 9 -1.06 28.58 -4.53
C THR A 9 -1.91 27.35 -4.87
N THR A 10 -2.98 27.53 -5.65
CA THR A 10 -3.86 26.43 -6.10
C THR A 10 -3.12 25.51 -7.07
N LYS A 11 -2.31 26.07 -7.98
CA LYS A 11 -1.48 25.29 -8.93
C LYS A 11 -0.48 24.37 -8.21
N HIS A 12 0.19 24.90 -7.19
CA HIS A 12 1.13 24.08 -6.39
C HIS A 12 0.43 22.98 -5.61
N LYS A 13 -0.71 23.28 -4.96
CA LYS A 13 -1.50 22.25 -4.27
C LYS A 13 -1.99 21.16 -5.23
N LYS A 14 -2.49 21.57 -6.40
CA LYS A 14 -2.95 20.61 -7.42
C LYS A 14 -1.80 19.75 -7.92
N ALA A 15 -0.61 20.31 -8.20
CA ALA A 15 0.54 19.53 -8.66
C ALA A 15 0.99 18.47 -7.63
N VAL A 16 0.93 18.78 -6.33
CA VAL A 16 1.26 17.82 -5.27
C VAL A 16 0.22 16.69 -5.20
N ILE A 17 -1.06 17.02 -5.30
CA ILE A 17 -2.15 16.03 -5.31
C ILE A 17 -2.03 15.15 -6.55
N ASP A 18 -1.83 15.75 -7.73
CA ASP A 18 -1.69 15.02 -9.00
C ASP A 18 -0.46 14.10 -8.98
N ALA A 19 0.66 14.52 -8.38
CA ALA A 19 1.85 13.70 -8.24
C ALA A 19 1.62 12.50 -7.30
N ARG A 20 0.92 12.71 -6.17
CA ARG A 20 0.54 11.64 -5.24
C ARG A 20 -0.40 10.63 -5.92
N ARG A 21 -1.38 11.14 -6.66
CA ARG A 21 -2.35 10.31 -7.41
C ARG A 21 -1.66 9.50 -8.51
N ALA A 22 -0.75 10.11 -9.28
CA ALA A 22 0.03 9.43 -10.32
C ALA A 22 0.88 8.29 -9.73
N LYS A 23 1.44 8.50 -8.54
CA LYS A 23 2.23 7.51 -7.83
C LYS A 23 1.38 6.33 -7.34
N ALA A 24 0.21 6.61 -6.75
CA ALA A 24 -0.75 5.57 -6.35
C ALA A 24 -1.18 4.75 -7.58
N PHE A 25 -1.48 5.40 -8.70
CA PHE A 25 -1.84 4.72 -9.95
C PHE A 25 -0.71 3.81 -10.47
N ALA A 26 0.55 4.21 -10.34
CA ALA A 26 1.68 3.39 -10.75
C ALA A 26 1.75 2.04 -9.99
N LYS A 27 1.39 2.01 -8.69
CA LYS A 27 1.29 0.78 -7.91
C LYS A 27 0.23 -0.17 -8.50
N TYR A 28 -0.98 0.34 -8.76
CA TYR A 28 -2.07 -0.45 -9.35
C TYR A 28 -1.72 -0.97 -10.75
N ILE A 29 -1.12 -0.14 -11.59
CA ILE A 29 -0.68 -0.52 -12.93
C ILE A 29 0.32 -1.67 -12.88
N LYS A 30 1.32 -1.61 -11.99
CA LYS A 30 2.29 -2.69 -11.81
C LYS A 30 1.65 -3.99 -11.33
N ASN A 31 0.72 -3.92 -10.38
CA ASN A 31 0.02 -5.10 -9.89
C ASN A 31 -0.78 -5.78 -11.01
N ILE A 32 -1.43 -4.98 -11.88
CA ILE A 32 -2.10 -5.49 -13.08
C ILE A 32 -1.11 -6.17 -14.04
N GLU A 33 0.04 -5.55 -14.30
CA GLU A 33 1.06 -6.11 -15.19
C GLU A 33 1.60 -7.45 -14.66
N VAL A 34 1.87 -7.55 -13.35
CA VAL A 34 2.31 -8.78 -12.70
C VAL A 34 1.23 -9.87 -12.78
N ALA A 35 -0.01 -9.54 -12.46
CA ALA A 35 -1.12 -10.49 -12.49
C ALA A 35 -1.41 -10.99 -13.92
N ALA A 36 -1.40 -10.08 -14.92
CA ALA A 36 -1.59 -10.44 -16.32
C ALA A 36 -0.44 -11.31 -16.86
N ARG A 37 0.79 -11.10 -16.36
CA ARG A 37 1.93 -11.92 -16.72
C ARG A 37 1.83 -13.34 -16.19
N ALA A 38 1.40 -13.47 -14.94
CA ALA A 38 1.31 -14.76 -14.26
C ALA A 38 0.18 -15.66 -14.81
N GLY A 39 -1.01 -15.07 -15.08
CA GLY A 39 -2.21 -15.82 -15.41
C GLY A 39 -2.83 -15.49 -16.78
N GLY A 40 -2.18 -14.64 -17.59
CA GLY A 40 -2.70 -14.21 -18.90
C GLY A 40 -3.63 -12.99 -18.84
N PRO A 41 -4.03 -12.46 -20.01
CA PRO A 41 -4.79 -11.21 -20.13
C PRO A 41 -6.29 -11.34 -19.92
N ASP A 42 -6.81 -12.57 -19.84
CA ASP A 42 -8.24 -12.81 -19.65
C ASP A 42 -8.62 -12.59 -18.19
N VAL A 43 -9.36 -11.51 -17.92
CA VAL A 43 -9.80 -11.15 -16.57
C VAL A 43 -10.71 -12.24 -15.98
N ALA A 44 -11.58 -12.84 -16.78
CA ALA A 44 -12.51 -13.89 -16.32
C ALA A 44 -11.77 -15.18 -15.95
N GLY A 45 -10.67 -15.50 -16.63
CA GLY A 45 -9.86 -16.69 -16.40
C GLY A 45 -8.70 -16.47 -15.40
N ASN A 46 -8.50 -15.23 -14.90
CA ASN A 46 -7.38 -14.88 -14.04
C ASN A 46 -7.86 -14.12 -12.79
N PRO A 47 -8.15 -14.82 -11.68
CA PRO A 47 -8.68 -14.20 -10.45
C PRO A 47 -7.75 -13.11 -9.87
N ALA A 48 -6.42 -13.29 -9.97
CA ALA A 48 -5.46 -12.29 -9.51
C ALA A 48 -5.53 -11.00 -10.35
N LEU A 49 -5.75 -11.14 -11.65
CA LEU A 49 -5.93 -10.01 -12.55
C LEU A 49 -7.28 -9.31 -12.29
N ASP A 50 -8.34 -10.07 -12.09
CA ASP A 50 -9.67 -9.52 -11.77
C ASP A 50 -9.62 -8.68 -10.50
N LEU A 51 -9.00 -9.20 -9.44
CA LEU A 51 -8.80 -8.45 -8.19
C LEU A 51 -7.97 -7.18 -8.41
N ALA A 52 -6.85 -7.27 -9.14
CA ALA A 52 -6.00 -6.11 -9.41
C ALA A 52 -6.73 -5.03 -10.23
N VAL A 53 -7.53 -5.43 -11.23
CA VAL A 53 -8.35 -4.54 -12.06
C VAL A 53 -9.46 -3.90 -11.22
N SER A 54 -10.15 -4.67 -10.38
CA SER A 54 -11.19 -4.17 -9.47
C SER A 54 -10.65 -3.12 -8.52
N LYS A 55 -9.51 -3.37 -7.87
CA LYS A 55 -8.82 -2.40 -7.00
C LYS A 55 -8.42 -1.13 -7.75
N ALA A 56 -7.89 -1.26 -8.97
CA ALA A 56 -7.53 -0.12 -9.81
C ALA A 56 -8.77 0.73 -10.19
N LYS A 57 -9.90 0.10 -10.50
CA LYS A 57 -11.17 0.79 -10.78
C LYS A 57 -11.72 1.50 -9.55
N LYS A 58 -11.74 0.86 -8.38
CA LYS A 58 -12.11 1.48 -7.08
C LYS A 58 -11.25 2.73 -6.82
N ALA A 59 -9.94 2.68 -7.13
CA ALA A 59 -9.02 3.81 -7.01
C ALA A 59 -9.14 4.85 -8.14
N SER A 60 -10.11 4.72 -9.04
CA SER A 60 -10.35 5.62 -10.18
C SER A 60 -9.17 5.71 -11.17
N VAL A 61 -8.45 4.61 -11.37
CA VAL A 61 -7.47 4.50 -12.45
C VAL A 61 -8.21 4.49 -13.81
N PRO A 62 -7.81 5.31 -14.79
CA PRO A 62 -8.48 5.34 -16.09
C PRO A 62 -8.43 3.97 -16.79
N ASN A 63 -9.55 3.56 -17.40
CA ASN A 63 -9.67 2.26 -18.09
C ASN A 63 -8.59 2.06 -19.17
N ASP A 64 -8.25 3.11 -19.94
CA ASP A 64 -7.18 3.04 -20.96
C ASP A 64 -5.81 2.69 -20.35
N ASN A 65 -5.55 3.08 -19.10
CA ASN A 65 -4.33 2.73 -18.41
C ASN A 65 -4.37 1.28 -17.94
N ILE A 66 -5.53 0.82 -17.46
CA ILE A 66 -5.77 -0.58 -17.08
C ILE A 66 -5.56 -1.49 -18.29
N ASP A 67 -6.21 -1.20 -19.41
CA ASP A 67 -6.10 -2.01 -20.64
C ASP A 67 -4.67 -2.07 -21.18
N ARG A 68 -3.95 -0.95 -21.13
CA ARG A 68 -2.53 -0.93 -21.52
C ARG A 68 -1.67 -1.75 -20.59
N ALA A 69 -1.94 -1.72 -19.28
CA ALA A 69 -1.22 -2.52 -18.30
C ALA A 69 -1.47 -4.02 -18.50
N VAL A 70 -2.71 -4.44 -18.73
CA VAL A 70 -3.04 -5.84 -19.05
C VAL A 70 -2.28 -6.31 -20.30
N LYS A 71 -2.31 -5.54 -21.39
CA LYS A 71 -1.61 -5.87 -22.62
C LYS A 71 -0.09 -5.95 -22.44
N ARG A 72 0.48 -5.02 -21.67
CA ARG A 72 1.92 -4.98 -21.39
C ARG A 72 2.34 -6.16 -20.52
N GLY A 73 1.61 -6.43 -19.44
CA GLY A 73 1.86 -7.57 -18.57
C GLY A 73 1.80 -8.90 -19.32
N ALA A 74 0.83 -9.06 -20.21
CA ALA A 74 0.71 -10.25 -21.07
C ALA A 74 1.73 -10.35 -22.22
N GLY A 75 2.64 -9.36 -22.36
CA GLY A 75 3.65 -9.36 -23.41
C GLY A 75 3.13 -9.03 -24.81
N LEU A 76 1.88 -8.54 -24.93
CA LEU A 76 1.24 -8.24 -26.22
C LEU A 76 1.75 -6.95 -26.87
N THR A 77 2.54 -6.16 -26.16
CA THR A 77 3.14 -4.91 -26.64
C THR A 77 4.56 -5.07 -27.18
N GLY A 78 5.11 -6.29 -27.13
CA GLY A 78 6.49 -6.58 -27.53
C GLY A 78 7.54 -6.22 -26.47
N GLU A 79 7.18 -5.50 -25.43
CA GLU A 79 8.05 -5.22 -24.29
C GLU A 79 7.68 -6.18 -23.15
N VAL A 80 8.68 -6.90 -22.64
CA VAL A 80 8.53 -7.79 -21.50
C VAL A 80 9.27 -7.16 -20.32
N ILE A 81 8.51 -6.64 -19.36
CA ILE A 81 9.08 -6.12 -18.11
C ILE A 81 8.98 -7.21 -17.05
N ASP A 82 10.13 -7.60 -16.51
CA ASP A 82 10.21 -8.61 -15.44
C ASP A 82 10.32 -7.91 -14.10
N TYR A 83 9.22 -7.94 -13.33
CA TYR A 83 9.19 -7.37 -12.00
C TYR A 83 9.66 -8.38 -10.95
N ALA A 84 10.48 -7.92 -10.02
CA ALA A 84 10.88 -8.65 -8.83
C ALA A 84 10.35 -7.94 -7.58
N GLU A 85 9.76 -8.72 -6.69
CA GLU A 85 9.45 -8.27 -5.34
C GLU A 85 10.68 -8.43 -4.45
N ILE A 86 11.02 -7.37 -3.74
CA ILE A 86 12.16 -7.36 -2.81
C ILE A 86 11.71 -6.72 -1.51
N MET A 87 11.98 -7.40 -0.41
CA MET A 87 11.80 -6.86 0.94
C MET A 87 13.13 -6.34 1.46
N TYR A 88 13.19 -5.06 1.84
CA TYR A 88 14.32 -4.48 2.56
C TYR A 88 13.96 -4.29 4.03
N GLU A 89 14.91 -4.58 4.89
CA GLU A 89 14.82 -4.39 6.31
C GLU A 89 15.62 -3.17 6.74
N VAL A 90 15.01 -2.32 7.55
CA VAL A 90 15.59 -1.03 7.93
C VAL A 90 15.44 -0.82 9.43
N ARG A 91 16.52 -0.41 10.07
CA ARG A 91 16.52 0.11 11.45
C ARG A 91 16.39 1.62 11.39
N GLY A 92 15.38 2.14 12.05
CA GLY A 92 15.12 3.57 12.18
C GLY A 92 15.67 4.15 13.49
N PRO A 93 15.31 5.40 13.81
CA PRO A 93 15.75 6.07 15.04
C PRO A 93 15.15 5.38 16.28
N GLN A 94 15.90 5.41 17.37
CA GLN A 94 15.47 4.99 18.72
C GLN A 94 14.92 3.54 18.78
N GLY A 95 15.49 2.65 17.98
CA GLY A 95 15.10 1.24 17.97
C GLY A 95 13.86 0.92 17.12
N SER A 96 13.32 1.90 16.40
CA SER A 96 12.25 1.64 15.43
C SER A 96 12.75 0.80 14.25
N ALA A 97 11.82 0.08 13.62
CA ALA A 97 12.09 -0.80 12.51
C ALA A 97 11.08 -0.58 11.38
N LEU A 98 11.50 -0.82 10.14
CA LEU A 98 10.62 -0.76 8.97
C LEU A 98 10.91 -1.94 8.04
N LEU A 99 9.84 -2.47 7.46
CA LEU A 99 9.90 -3.31 6.26
C LEU A 99 9.57 -2.44 5.04
N VAL A 100 10.38 -2.54 4.00
CA VAL A 100 10.20 -1.78 2.76
C VAL A 100 10.00 -2.74 1.60
N GLU A 101 8.75 -2.88 1.19
CA GLU A 101 8.35 -3.71 0.08
C GLU A 101 8.55 -2.96 -1.24
N CYS A 102 9.33 -3.54 -2.15
CA CYS A 102 9.65 -2.95 -3.44
C CYS A 102 9.29 -3.89 -4.57
N LEU A 103 8.45 -3.44 -5.49
CA LEU A 103 8.23 -4.07 -6.78
C LEU A 103 9.03 -3.32 -7.84
N THR A 104 10.03 -3.96 -8.43
CA THR A 104 10.99 -3.31 -9.34
C THR A 104 11.37 -4.17 -10.53
N ASP A 105 11.62 -3.52 -11.66
CA ASP A 105 12.23 -4.10 -12.86
C ASP A 105 13.78 -4.11 -12.82
N ASN A 106 14.37 -3.42 -11.79
CA ASN A 106 15.82 -3.30 -11.67
C ASN A 106 16.24 -3.35 -10.19
N LYS A 107 16.65 -4.55 -9.75
CA LYS A 107 17.05 -4.82 -8.35
C LYS A 107 18.20 -3.92 -7.88
N ASN A 108 19.19 -3.67 -8.72
CA ASN A 108 20.37 -2.89 -8.34
C ASN A 108 20.02 -1.41 -8.14
N ARG A 109 19.18 -0.85 -9.01
CA ARG A 109 18.71 0.52 -8.88
C ARG A 109 17.85 0.66 -7.62
N ALA A 110 16.90 -0.24 -7.40
CA ALA A 110 16.06 -0.23 -6.21
C ALA A 110 16.90 -0.29 -4.91
N ALA A 111 17.89 -1.18 -4.86
CA ALA A 111 18.78 -1.30 -3.71
C ALA A 111 19.59 -0.02 -3.46
N ALA A 112 20.09 0.62 -4.51
CA ALA A 112 20.83 1.88 -4.41
C ALA A 112 19.94 3.03 -3.91
N ASP A 113 18.72 3.14 -4.46
CA ASP A 113 17.75 4.19 -4.11
C ASP A 113 17.27 4.04 -2.67
N VAL A 114 16.90 2.82 -2.25
CA VAL A 114 16.49 2.52 -0.88
C VAL A 114 17.63 2.82 0.10
N ARG A 115 18.85 2.34 -0.17
CA ARG A 115 20.01 2.59 0.68
C ARG A 115 20.30 4.09 0.81
N ALA A 116 20.22 4.84 -0.28
CA ALA A 116 20.44 6.28 -0.26
C ALA A 116 19.35 7.00 0.55
N ALA A 117 18.08 6.63 0.41
CA ALA A 117 16.98 7.20 1.17
C ALA A 117 17.14 6.92 2.67
N VAL A 118 17.45 5.67 3.03
CA VAL A 118 17.66 5.23 4.42
C VAL A 118 18.80 6.00 5.07
N THR A 119 19.98 6.00 4.46
CA THR A 119 21.19 6.60 5.04
C THR A 119 21.07 8.12 5.20
N ARG A 120 20.45 8.81 4.23
CA ARG A 120 20.28 10.27 4.28
C ARG A 120 19.26 10.74 5.32
N ASN A 121 18.37 9.85 5.76
CA ASN A 121 17.29 10.19 6.67
C ASN A 121 17.42 9.51 8.05
N GLY A 122 18.65 9.13 8.44
CA GLY A 122 18.95 8.68 9.80
C GLY A 122 18.59 7.23 10.09
N GLY A 123 18.33 6.42 9.06
CA GLY A 123 18.17 4.97 9.17
C GLY A 123 19.43 4.20 8.80
N THR A 124 19.40 2.89 9.02
CA THR A 124 20.46 1.94 8.66
C THR A 124 19.83 0.72 7.99
N MET A 125 20.41 0.26 6.89
CA MET A 125 20.01 -1.01 6.29
C MET A 125 20.33 -2.15 7.27
N ALA A 126 19.39 -3.05 7.43
CA ALA A 126 19.53 -4.21 8.30
C ALA A 126 19.75 -5.48 7.46
N ASP A 127 20.35 -6.48 8.07
CA ASP A 127 20.51 -7.79 7.44
C ASP A 127 19.17 -8.50 7.32
N SER A 128 19.01 -9.33 6.30
CA SER A 128 17.79 -10.10 6.07
C SER A 128 17.47 -10.99 7.28
N GLY A 129 16.23 -10.96 7.74
CA GLY A 129 15.74 -11.70 8.89
C GLY A 129 15.98 -11.02 10.25
N SER A 130 16.66 -9.86 10.28
CA SER A 130 17.00 -9.18 11.55
C SER A 130 15.89 -8.25 12.08
N VAL A 131 14.89 -7.95 11.25
CA VAL A 131 13.77 -7.06 11.57
C VAL A 131 12.42 -7.70 11.23
N SER A 132 12.36 -8.51 10.19
CA SER A 132 11.11 -9.10 9.67
C SER A 132 10.33 -9.92 10.70
N PHE A 133 11.00 -10.53 11.68
CA PHE A 133 10.35 -11.29 12.78
C PHE A 133 9.49 -10.39 13.71
N LEU A 134 9.66 -9.07 13.64
CA LEU A 134 8.86 -8.10 14.39
C LEU A 134 7.53 -7.78 13.72
N PHE A 135 7.24 -8.40 12.59
CA PHE A 135 6.05 -8.15 11.79
C PHE A 135 5.35 -9.46 11.45
N GLU A 136 4.05 -9.40 11.42
CA GLU A 136 3.19 -10.47 10.92
C GLU A 136 2.44 -10.02 9.69
N ARG A 137 2.28 -10.90 8.71
CA ARG A 137 1.46 -10.62 7.53
C ARG A 137 0.01 -10.84 7.88
N LYS A 138 -0.82 -9.80 7.75
CA LYS A 138 -2.25 -9.79 8.08
C LYS A 138 -3.06 -9.27 6.91
N GLY A 139 -4.33 -9.69 6.85
CA GLY A 139 -5.36 -8.97 6.13
C GLY A 139 -5.75 -7.73 6.92
N LEU A 140 -5.79 -6.59 6.27
CA LEU A 140 -6.10 -5.31 6.90
C LEU A 140 -7.14 -4.56 6.08
N VAL A 141 -8.30 -4.29 6.69
CA VAL A 141 -9.31 -3.40 6.14
C VAL A 141 -9.31 -2.11 6.93
N ARG A 142 -9.14 -0.97 6.25
CA ARG A 142 -9.24 0.37 6.85
C ARG A 142 -10.52 1.05 6.43
N LEU A 143 -11.19 1.65 7.41
CA LEU A 143 -12.43 2.38 7.21
C LEU A 143 -12.53 3.58 8.15
N PRO A 144 -13.31 4.63 7.78
CA PRO A 144 -13.52 5.79 8.65
C PRO A 144 -14.18 5.38 9.96
N ALA A 145 -13.80 6.03 11.07
CA ALA A 145 -14.47 5.84 12.36
C ALA A 145 -15.87 6.48 12.38
N GLU A 146 -16.09 7.49 11.55
CA GLU A 146 -17.38 8.19 11.46
C GLU A 146 -18.51 7.24 11.04
N GLY A 147 -19.54 7.15 11.86
CA GLY A 147 -20.71 6.30 11.60
C GLY A 147 -20.53 4.82 11.93
N ASN A 148 -19.33 4.40 12.38
CA ASN A 148 -19.02 3.02 12.71
C ASN A 148 -18.73 2.86 14.21
N THR A 149 -18.92 1.65 14.72
CA THR A 149 -18.55 1.23 16.07
C THR A 149 -17.82 -0.10 16.01
N GLU A 150 -16.94 -0.36 16.97
CA GLU A 150 -16.20 -1.63 17.05
C GLU A 150 -17.15 -2.83 17.06
N ASP A 151 -18.16 -2.80 17.94
CA ASP A 151 -19.16 -3.88 18.06
C ASP A 151 -19.95 -4.09 16.75
N GLY A 152 -20.37 -3.00 16.10
CA GLY A 152 -21.12 -3.07 14.84
C GLY A 152 -20.28 -3.63 13.68
N LEU A 153 -18.99 -3.35 13.66
CA LEU A 153 -18.06 -3.90 12.65
C LEU A 153 -17.81 -5.38 12.87
N LEU A 154 -17.62 -5.79 14.14
CA LEU A 154 -17.49 -7.21 14.50
C LEU A 154 -18.76 -7.99 14.16
N GLU A 155 -19.94 -7.44 14.49
CA GLU A 155 -21.24 -8.04 14.14
C GLU A 155 -21.38 -8.22 12.63
N ALA A 156 -21.08 -7.18 11.84
CA ALA A 156 -21.16 -7.24 10.38
C ALA A 156 -20.23 -8.32 9.78
N VAL A 157 -19.01 -8.45 10.30
CA VAL A 157 -18.05 -9.47 9.85
C VAL A 157 -18.55 -10.88 10.19
N LEU A 158 -19.02 -11.09 11.42
CA LEU A 158 -19.52 -12.39 11.90
C LEU A 158 -20.81 -12.82 11.17
N GLU A 159 -21.77 -11.91 10.98
CA GLU A 159 -23.00 -12.18 10.23
C GLU A 159 -22.73 -12.53 8.77
N GLY A 160 -21.70 -11.91 8.16
CA GLY A 160 -21.22 -12.26 6.84
C GLY A 160 -20.45 -13.59 6.75
N GLY A 161 -20.31 -14.30 7.89
CA GLY A 161 -19.62 -15.61 7.97
C GLY A 161 -18.09 -15.51 7.82
N ALA A 162 -17.52 -14.34 8.07
CA ALA A 162 -16.08 -14.11 8.09
C ALA A 162 -15.53 -14.07 9.52
N ASP A 163 -14.21 -14.15 9.65
CA ASP A 163 -13.51 -14.08 10.94
C ASP A 163 -12.54 -12.88 10.94
N ALA A 164 -12.62 -12.08 11.99
CA ALA A 164 -11.69 -10.99 12.28
C ALA A 164 -10.96 -11.27 13.59
N GLU A 165 -9.65 -11.13 13.58
CA GLU A 165 -8.84 -11.31 14.79
C GLU A 165 -9.00 -10.15 15.76
N GLU A 166 -9.03 -8.91 15.23
CA GLU A 166 -9.09 -7.71 16.03
C GLU A 166 -9.68 -6.54 15.24
N VAL A 167 -10.41 -5.65 15.93
CA VAL A 167 -10.80 -4.33 15.41
C VAL A 167 -10.10 -3.27 16.27
N VAL A 168 -9.27 -2.45 15.66
CA VAL A 168 -8.45 -1.45 16.36
C VAL A 168 -8.85 -0.05 15.94
N VAL A 169 -8.95 0.86 16.90
CA VAL A 169 -9.11 2.29 16.64
C VAL A 169 -7.73 2.89 16.32
N SER A 170 -7.59 3.49 15.15
CA SER A 170 -6.36 4.14 14.69
C SER A 170 -6.65 5.58 14.26
N GLY A 171 -6.57 6.53 15.21
CA GLY A 171 -6.92 7.93 14.95
C GLY A 171 -8.40 8.10 14.60
N ASP A 172 -8.68 8.60 13.40
CA ASP A 172 -10.04 8.82 12.88
C ASP A 172 -10.56 7.61 12.06
N SER A 173 -9.89 6.46 12.15
CA SER A 173 -10.21 5.25 11.39
C SER A 173 -10.31 4.02 12.29
N PHE A 174 -11.02 3.00 11.82
CA PHE A 174 -10.91 1.63 12.30
C PHE A 174 -9.99 0.82 11.37
N GLU A 175 -9.26 -0.11 11.96
CA GLU A 175 -8.47 -1.13 11.29
C GLU A 175 -9.01 -2.50 11.71
N ILE A 176 -9.50 -3.29 10.75
CA ILE A 176 -9.94 -4.67 10.97
C ILE A 176 -8.82 -5.60 10.52
N LEU A 177 -8.29 -6.36 11.45
CA LEU A 177 -7.22 -7.34 11.24
C LEU A 177 -7.80 -8.74 11.09
N SER A 178 -7.27 -9.50 10.15
CA SER A 178 -7.64 -10.89 9.90
C SER A 178 -6.43 -11.73 9.50
N ASP A 179 -6.60 -13.05 9.50
CA ASP A 179 -5.66 -13.91 8.79
C ASP A 179 -5.58 -13.47 7.31
N PRO A 180 -4.41 -13.57 6.66
CA PRO A 180 -4.27 -13.24 5.24
C PRO A 180 -5.27 -13.94 4.32
N SER A 181 -5.68 -15.17 4.65
CA SER A 181 -6.65 -15.95 3.87
C SER A 181 -8.08 -15.41 3.99
N ASP A 182 -8.41 -14.72 5.09
CA ASP A 182 -9.76 -14.27 5.41
C ASP A 182 -10.05 -12.84 4.94
N LEU A 183 -9.04 -12.10 4.49
CA LEU A 183 -9.19 -10.71 4.04
C LEU A 183 -10.36 -10.52 3.05
N GLN A 184 -10.48 -11.42 2.06
CA GLN A 184 -11.54 -11.30 1.05
C GLN A 184 -12.93 -11.59 1.62
N SER A 185 -13.02 -12.52 2.58
CA SER A 185 -14.25 -12.83 3.28
C SER A 185 -14.71 -11.68 4.17
N VAL A 186 -13.76 -11.04 4.86
CA VAL A 186 -14.01 -9.83 5.67
C VAL A 186 -14.48 -8.66 4.79
N ALA A 187 -13.77 -8.38 3.70
CA ALA A 187 -14.16 -7.32 2.77
C ALA A 187 -15.56 -7.54 2.19
N LYS A 188 -15.87 -8.79 1.81
CA LYS A 188 -17.17 -9.17 1.29
C LYS A 188 -18.28 -9.01 2.35
N ALA A 189 -18.03 -9.43 3.59
CA ALA A 189 -18.99 -9.27 4.69
C ALA A 189 -19.33 -7.78 4.93
N LEU A 190 -18.33 -6.90 4.90
CA LEU A 190 -18.53 -5.46 5.01
C LEU A 190 -19.31 -4.88 3.82
N ASP A 191 -18.99 -5.31 2.58
CA ASP A 191 -19.75 -4.92 1.38
C ASP A 191 -21.23 -5.34 1.49
N GLU A 192 -21.53 -6.55 1.97
CA GLU A 192 -22.89 -7.08 2.18
C GLU A 192 -23.65 -6.34 3.29
N ALA A 193 -22.94 -5.89 4.33
CA ALA A 193 -23.49 -5.04 5.38
C ALA A 193 -23.65 -3.56 4.98
N GLY A 194 -23.18 -3.16 3.78
CA GLY A 194 -23.23 -1.78 3.32
C GLY A 194 -22.22 -0.86 4.01
N VAL A 195 -21.17 -1.41 4.60
CA VAL A 195 -20.09 -0.66 5.25
C VAL A 195 -19.06 -0.24 4.21
N GLU A 196 -18.86 1.07 4.07
CA GLU A 196 -17.83 1.60 3.18
C GLU A 196 -16.45 1.54 3.84
N TYR A 197 -15.43 1.11 3.09
CA TYR A 197 -14.05 1.07 3.54
C TYR A 197 -13.09 1.71 2.52
N GLU A 198 -11.94 2.19 3.00
CA GLU A 198 -10.94 2.90 2.20
C GLU A 198 -9.98 1.93 1.49
N SER A 199 -9.60 0.84 2.15
CA SER A 199 -8.66 -0.16 1.62
C SER A 199 -8.87 -1.53 2.24
N ASP A 200 -8.53 -2.57 1.47
CA ASP A 200 -8.50 -3.98 1.83
C ASP A 200 -7.18 -4.58 1.28
N GLU A 201 -6.14 -4.55 2.08
CA GLU A 201 -4.80 -4.96 1.63
C GLU A 201 -4.15 -5.98 2.58
N LEU A 202 -3.25 -6.81 2.03
CA LEU A 202 -2.34 -7.61 2.86
C LEU A 202 -1.19 -6.70 3.29
N GLU A 203 -1.01 -6.55 4.59
CA GLU A 203 0.06 -5.72 5.15
C GLU A 203 0.90 -6.47 6.17
N PHE A 204 2.10 -5.99 6.40
CA PHE A 204 2.94 -6.42 7.50
C PHE A 204 2.67 -5.53 8.72
N VAL A 205 2.02 -6.11 9.72
CA VAL A 205 1.63 -5.42 10.96
C VAL A 205 2.69 -5.67 12.03
N PRO A 206 3.17 -4.62 12.72
CA PRO A 206 4.17 -4.80 13.78
C PRO A 206 3.56 -5.51 15.00
N THR A 207 4.25 -6.53 15.53
CA THR A 207 3.88 -7.24 16.75
C THR A 207 4.30 -6.49 18.02
N MET A 208 5.24 -5.54 17.88
CA MET A 208 5.73 -4.71 18.97
C MET A 208 5.81 -3.26 18.53
N LYS A 209 5.49 -2.35 19.45
CA LYS A 209 5.60 -0.90 19.26
C LYS A 209 6.68 -0.35 20.16
N VAL A 210 7.39 0.68 19.70
CA VAL A 210 8.37 1.43 20.50
C VAL A 210 7.94 2.89 20.60
N ASP A 211 8.13 3.48 21.76
CA ASP A 211 7.85 4.90 21.97
C ASP A 211 9.00 5.73 21.39
N LEU A 212 8.64 6.76 20.64
CA LEU A 212 9.58 7.73 20.11
C LEU A 212 9.34 9.09 20.75
N ASP A 213 10.39 9.76 21.15
CA ASP A 213 10.29 11.17 21.52
C ASP A 213 10.01 12.06 20.29
N ALA A 214 9.74 13.32 20.50
CA ALA A 214 9.40 14.26 19.41
C ALA A 214 10.52 14.40 18.36
N SER A 215 11.78 14.16 18.71
CA SER A 215 12.91 14.19 17.77
C SER A 215 12.98 12.91 16.96
N GLY A 216 12.86 11.75 17.64
CA GLY A 216 12.81 10.43 17.02
C GLY A 216 11.63 10.31 16.05
N ALA A 217 10.43 10.75 16.47
CA ALA A 217 9.24 10.75 15.63
C ALA A 217 9.42 11.58 14.36
N ARG A 218 10.00 12.79 14.47
CA ARG A 218 10.30 13.62 13.28
C ARG A 218 11.29 12.96 12.33
N THR A 219 12.32 12.32 12.88
CA THR A 219 13.32 11.60 12.06
C THR A 219 12.69 10.38 11.41
N PHE A 220 11.86 9.61 12.14
CA PHE A 220 11.15 8.46 11.61
C PHE A 220 10.20 8.83 10.47
N LEU A 221 9.37 9.87 10.65
CA LEU A 221 8.46 10.36 9.61
C LEU A 221 9.22 10.81 8.35
N LYS A 222 10.36 11.50 8.53
CA LYS A 222 11.22 11.92 7.42
C LYS A 222 11.80 10.73 6.64
N LEU A 223 12.19 9.68 7.36
CA LEU A 223 12.66 8.43 6.77
C LEU A 223 11.53 7.72 6.00
N ALA A 224 10.36 7.57 6.63
CA ALA A 224 9.19 6.96 6.01
C ALA A 224 8.74 7.72 4.75
N ASP A 225 8.65 9.05 4.81
CA ASP A 225 8.31 9.90 3.68
C ASP A 225 9.33 9.79 2.53
N ALA A 226 10.63 9.73 2.86
CA ALA A 226 11.68 9.57 1.85
C ALA A 226 11.60 8.22 1.14
N LEU A 227 11.33 7.13 1.87
CA LEU A 227 11.11 5.80 1.30
C LEU A 227 9.82 5.75 0.47
N ALA A 228 8.73 6.27 1.02
CA ALA A 228 7.48 6.40 0.29
C ALA A 228 7.61 7.31 -0.94
N ALA A 229 8.52 8.26 -0.99
CA ALA A 229 8.80 9.14 -2.13
C ALA A 229 9.61 8.47 -3.24
N LEU A 230 10.22 7.30 -3.02
CA LEU A 230 10.95 6.60 -4.07
C LEU A 230 10.03 6.31 -5.29
N PRO A 231 10.53 6.50 -6.51
CA PRO A 231 9.71 6.31 -7.69
C PRO A 231 9.34 4.84 -7.85
N ALA A 232 8.06 4.58 -8.07
CA ALA A 232 7.59 3.30 -8.55
C ALA A 232 7.99 3.14 -10.01
N ARG A 233 9.22 2.73 -10.27
CA ARG A 233 9.76 2.53 -11.62
C ARG A 233 10.03 1.07 -11.87
#